data_82e10b193179004302f59daa7cc7188e
#
_entry.id   82e10b193179004302f59daa7cc7188e
#
_cell.length_a   1.000
_cell.length_b   1.000
_cell.length_c   1.000
_cell.angle_alpha   90.00
_cell.angle_beta   90.00
_cell.angle_gamma   90.00
#
_symmetry.space_group_name_H-M   'P 1'
#
loop_
_entity.id
_entity.type
_entity.pdbx_description
1 polymer ?
#
loop_
_entity_poly.entity_id
_entity_poly.type
_entity_poly.pdbx_seq_one_letter_code
_entity_poly.pdbx_strand_id
1 'polypeptide(L)'
;NVDELGVRFPDMSQVYDKELQLLVKKAALRLDIDLKEGTYLQLSGPQFETPKEVAMCRTLGADAVGMSTACEAIAARHMGMRVVGISCISNLACGISAVPLCHEEVQETADRVAPKFKALVTETIKSIGK
;
A
#
# COMPACT_ATOMS: atom_id res chain seq x y z
N ASN A 1 22.69 -12.92 -6.17
CA ASN A 1 22.53 -12.82 -4.71
C ASN A 1 23.82 -12.29 -4.08
N VAL A 2 23.67 -11.50 -3.02
CA VAL A 2 24.79 -11.05 -2.17
C VAL A 2 24.61 -11.77 -0.85
N ASP A 3 25.40 -12.80 -0.60
CA ASP A 3 25.19 -13.75 0.50
C ASP A 3 25.36 -13.08 1.88
N GLU A 4 26.18 -12.01 1.95
CA GLU A 4 26.35 -11.20 3.15
C GLU A 4 25.09 -10.47 3.59
N LEU A 5 24.13 -10.26 2.69
CA LEU A 5 22.84 -9.63 2.99
C LEU A 5 21.77 -10.62 3.52
N GLY A 6 22.10 -11.92 3.59
CA GLY A 6 21.24 -12.93 4.19
C GLY A 6 20.67 -13.94 3.19
N VAL A 7 19.57 -14.58 3.59
CA VAL A 7 19.00 -15.70 2.82
C VAL A 7 18.57 -15.30 1.42
N ARG A 8 18.87 -16.17 0.45
CA ARG A 8 18.53 -15.95 -0.96
C ARG A 8 17.02 -16.05 -1.24
N PHE A 9 16.32 -16.94 -0.52
CA PHE A 9 14.90 -17.26 -0.74
C PHE A 9 14.10 -17.01 0.54
N PRO A 10 13.80 -15.74 0.90
CA PRO A 10 13.00 -15.44 2.08
C PRO A 10 11.55 -15.88 1.89
N ASP A 11 10.93 -16.39 2.96
CA ASP A 11 9.51 -16.75 2.96
C ASP A 11 8.63 -15.49 2.92
N MET A 12 7.77 -15.40 1.90
CA MET A 12 6.83 -14.31 1.67
C MET A 12 5.37 -14.70 1.92
N SER A 13 5.11 -15.85 2.56
CA SER A 13 3.74 -16.32 2.85
C SER A 13 2.95 -15.34 3.73
N GLN A 14 3.65 -14.58 4.59
CA GLN A 14 3.06 -13.57 5.46
C GLN A 14 3.94 -12.31 5.48
N VAL A 15 3.93 -11.55 4.39
CA VAL A 15 4.66 -10.29 4.31
C VAL A 15 4.06 -9.28 5.29
N TYR A 16 2.74 -9.11 5.26
CA TYR A 16 2.02 -8.16 6.12
C TYR A 16 1.52 -8.85 7.39
N ASP A 17 1.91 -8.28 8.54
CA ASP A 17 1.61 -8.81 9.86
C ASP A 17 0.13 -8.62 10.23
N LYS A 18 -0.56 -9.72 10.56
CA LYS A 18 -2.00 -9.72 10.86
C LYS A 18 -2.36 -8.92 12.10
N GLU A 19 -1.50 -8.92 13.13
CA GLU A 19 -1.76 -8.14 14.35
C GLU A 19 -1.63 -6.64 14.08
N LEU A 20 -0.61 -6.23 13.31
CA LEU A 20 -0.47 -4.82 12.89
C LEU A 20 -1.65 -4.38 12.02
N GLN A 21 -2.11 -5.23 11.09
CA GLN A 21 -3.32 -4.94 10.31
C GLN A 21 -4.54 -4.72 11.22
N LEU A 22 -4.70 -5.57 12.25
CA LEU A 22 -5.80 -5.42 13.21
C LEU A 22 -5.69 -4.13 14.02
N LEU A 23 -4.47 -3.71 14.40
CA LEU A 23 -4.26 -2.44 15.08
C LEU A 23 -4.63 -1.25 14.19
N VAL A 24 -4.26 -1.27 12.90
CA VAL A 24 -4.66 -0.25 11.93
C VAL A 24 -6.17 -0.18 11.80
N LYS A 25 -6.85 -1.31 11.66
CA LYS A 25 -8.33 -1.37 11.58
C LYS A 25 -8.99 -0.79 12.84
N LYS A 26 -8.50 -1.14 14.03
CA LYS A 26 -9.00 -0.59 15.30
C LYS A 26 -8.77 0.92 15.41
N ALA A 27 -7.60 1.40 14.96
CA ALA A 27 -7.30 2.83 14.92
C ALA A 27 -8.23 3.58 13.96
N ALA A 28 -8.48 3.03 12.78
CA ALA A 28 -9.40 3.59 11.81
C ALA A 28 -10.83 3.72 12.36
N LEU A 29 -11.33 2.67 13.04
CA LEU A 29 -12.64 2.71 13.68
C LEU A 29 -12.73 3.81 14.75
N ARG A 30 -11.71 3.96 15.60
CA ARG A 30 -11.69 5.03 16.62
C ARG A 30 -11.67 6.43 16.03
N LEU A 31 -11.13 6.59 14.84
CA LEU A 31 -10.99 7.88 14.15
C LEU A 31 -12.10 8.14 13.13
N ASP A 32 -13.08 7.25 13.03
CA ASP A 32 -14.15 7.30 12.02
C ASP A 32 -13.58 7.41 10.59
N ILE A 33 -12.54 6.63 10.31
CA ILE A 33 -11.92 6.53 8.99
C ILE A 33 -12.45 5.30 8.28
N ASP A 34 -13.10 5.50 7.12
CA ASP A 34 -13.53 4.41 6.24
C ASP A 34 -12.31 3.79 5.54
N LEU A 35 -11.69 2.84 6.23
CA LEU A 35 -10.51 2.12 5.74
C LEU A 35 -10.93 0.91 4.91
N LYS A 36 -10.42 0.83 3.71
CA LYS A 36 -10.58 -0.33 2.83
C LYS A 36 -9.43 -1.32 3.01
N GLU A 37 -9.65 -2.56 2.61
CA GLU A 37 -8.66 -3.62 2.62
C GLU A 37 -8.64 -4.28 1.24
N GLY A 38 -7.46 -4.61 0.75
CA GLY A 38 -7.32 -5.21 -0.56
C GLY A 38 -5.89 -5.58 -0.90
N THR A 39 -5.73 -6.08 -2.10
CA THR A 39 -4.46 -6.49 -2.68
C THR A 39 -3.85 -5.34 -3.48
N TYR A 40 -2.63 -4.94 -3.09
CA TYR A 40 -1.85 -3.95 -3.82
C TYR A 40 -0.88 -4.65 -4.77
N LEU A 41 -0.87 -4.24 -6.03
CA LEU A 41 0.05 -4.71 -7.05
C LEU A 41 1.00 -3.60 -7.44
N GLN A 42 2.31 -3.86 -7.37
CA GLN A 42 3.34 -2.93 -7.79
C GLN A 42 3.76 -3.18 -9.23
N LEU A 43 3.74 -2.13 -10.04
CA LEU A 43 4.39 -2.07 -11.36
C LEU A 43 5.60 -1.13 -11.31
N SER A 44 6.41 -1.15 -12.36
CA SER A 44 7.68 -0.41 -12.36
C SER A 44 7.52 1.11 -12.54
N GLY A 45 6.48 1.55 -13.24
CA GLY A 45 6.43 2.93 -13.70
C GLY A 45 7.55 3.25 -14.73
N PRO A 46 7.88 4.52 -14.98
CA PRO A 46 7.36 5.74 -14.34
C PRO A 46 6.02 6.25 -14.90
N GLN A 47 5.51 5.68 -16.00
CA GLN A 47 4.24 6.05 -16.60
C GLN A 47 3.05 5.45 -15.81
N PHE A 48 1.88 6.09 -15.90
CA PHE A 48 0.63 5.44 -15.51
C PHE A 48 0.36 4.22 -16.40
N GLU A 49 -0.36 3.25 -15.87
CA GLU A 49 -0.74 2.04 -16.57
C GLU A 49 -1.68 2.34 -17.72
N THR A 50 -1.55 1.58 -18.81
CA THR A 50 -2.56 1.57 -19.88
C THR A 50 -3.85 0.91 -19.41
N PRO A 51 -5.01 1.16 -20.05
CA PRO A 51 -6.27 0.48 -19.70
C PRO A 51 -6.19 -1.04 -19.75
N LYS A 52 -5.33 -1.61 -20.59
CA LYS A 52 -5.14 -3.05 -20.71
C LYS A 52 -4.27 -3.61 -19.57
N GLU A 53 -3.26 -2.88 -19.15
CA GLU A 53 -2.48 -3.23 -17.94
C GLU A 53 -3.36 -3.18 -16.69
N VAL A 54 -4.23 -2.18 -16.55
CA VAL A 54 -5.21 -2.11 -15.45
C VAL A 54 -6.15 -3.33 -15.47
N ALA A 55 -6.65 -3.71 -16.65
CA ALA A 55 -7.48 -4.90 -16.80
C ALA A 55 -6.71 -6.19 -16.43
N MET A 56 -5.44 -6.29 -16.81
CA MET A 56 -4.56 -7.40 -16.43
C MET A 56 -4.37 -7.46 -14.91
N CYS A 57 -4.05 -6.34 -14.27
CA CYS A 57 -3.89 -6.27 -12.81
C CYS A 57 -5.15 -6.74 -12.08
N ARG A 58 -6.33 -6.30 -12.53
CA ARG A 58 -7.62 -6.74 -11.99
C ARG A 58 -7.82 -8.24 -12.15
N THR A 59 -7.47 -8.83 -13.32
CA THR A 59 -7.56 -10.27 -13.56
C THR A 59 -6.65 -11.06 -12.64
N LEU A 60 -5.50 -10.49 -12.25
CA LEU A 60 -4.57 -11.06 -11.27
C LEU A 60 -5.05 -10.90 -9.81
N GLY A 61 -6.18 -10.23 -9.58
CA GLY A 61 -6.78 -10.07 -8.25
C GLY A 61 -6.31 -8.82 -7.50
N ALA A 62 -5.74 -7.83 -8.20
CA ALA A 62 -5.38 -6.56 -7.59
C ALA A 62 -6.60 -5.65 -7.40
N ASP A 63 -6.69 -5.01 -6.22
CA ASP A 63 -7.67 -3.98 -5.88
C ASP A 63 -7.09 -2.57 -6.06
N ALA A 64 -5.76 -2.46 -5.93
CA ALA A 64 -5.02 -1.22 -6.13
C ALA A 64 -3.72 -1.49 -6.90
N VAL A 65 -3.26 -0.50 -7.64
CA VAL A 65 -2.00 -0.54 -8.38
C VAL A 65 -1.18 0.71 -8.09
N GLY A 66 0.14 0.58 -8.10
CA GLY A 66 1.06 1.70 -7.93
C GLY A 66 2.50 1.28 -8.18
N MET A 67 3.45 2.15 -7.85
CA MET A 67 4.87 2.02 -8.22
C MET A 67 5.79 1.85 -7.01
N SER A 68 5.23 1.57 -5.84
CA SER A 68 5.95 1.49 -4.55
C SER A 68 5.43 0.35 -3.68
N THR A 69 5.91 0.28 -2.45
CA THR A 69 5.34 -0.53 -1.36
C THR A 69 5.75 -2.00 -1.38
N ALA A 70 5.56 -2.74 -2.49
CA ALA A 70 5.83 -4.18 -2.49
C ALA A 70 7.33 -4.50 -2.39
N CYS A 71 8.19 -3.76 -3.10
CA CYS A 71 9.64 -3.95 -2.99
C CYS A 71 10.16 -3.64 -1.60
N GLU A 72 9.69 -2.54 -0.99
CA GLU A 72 10.05 -2.15 0.38
C GLU A 72 9.56 -3.16 1.40
N ALA A 73 8.33 -3.69 1.21
CA ALA A 73 7.76 -4.72 2.07
C ALA A 73 8.55 -6.02 2.00
N ILE A 74 9.01 -6.43 0.80
CA ILE A 74 9.89 -7.59 0.60
C ILE A 74 11.21 -7.38 1.37
N ALA A 75 11.85 -6.22 1.20
CA ALA A 75 13.11 -5.91 1.87
C ALA A 75 12.95 -5.89 3.40
N ALA A 76 11.91 -5.24 3.91
CA ALA A 76 11.62 -5.20 5.33
C ALA A 76 11.36 -6.61 5.91
N ARG A 77 10.58 -7.43 5.19
CA ARG A 77 10.31 -8.81 5.60
C ARG A 77 11.58 -9.66 5.59
N HIS A 78 12.44 -9.50 4.59
CA HIS A 78 13.74 -10.17 4.53
C HIS A 78 14.62 -9.85 5.74
N MET A 79 14.57 -8.61 6.24
CA MET A 79 15.27 -8.17 7.45
C MET A 79 14.59 -8.62 8.76
N GLY A 80 13.51 -9.40 8.70
CA GLY A 80 12.77 -9.88 9.88
C GLY A 80 11.85 -8.84 10.52
N MET A 81 11.58 -7.71 9.86
CA MET A 81 10.67 -6.68 10.37
C MET A 81 9.21 -7.13 10.29
N ARG A 82 8.40 -6.65 11.23
CA ARG A 82 6.94 -6.73 11.13
C ARG A 82 6.45 -5.58 10.26
N VAL A 83 5.63 -5.87 9.26
CA VAL A 83 5.22 -4.91 8.23
C VAL A 83 3.71 -4.78 8.19
N VAL A 84 3.21 -3.57 8.03
CA VAL A 84 1.85 -3.26 7.58
C VAL A 84 1.92 -2.17 6.52
N GLY A 85 1.17 -2.31 5.44
CA GLY A 85 1.09 -1.32 4.37
C GLY A 85 -0.21 -0.53 4.46
N ILE A 86 -0.12 0.79 4.31
CA ILE A 86 -1.27 1.69 4.19
C ILE A 86 -1.03 2.57 2.97
N SER A 87 -1.92 2.50 1.98
CA SER A 87 -1.80 3.28 0.75
C SER A 87 -2.93 4.30 0.63
N CYS A 88 -2.58 5.52 0.24
CA CYS A 88 -3.54 6.52 -0.17
C CYS A 88 -3.92 6.26 -1.63
N ILE A 89 -5.18 5.98 -1.90
CA ILE A 89 -5.68 5.84 -3.27
C ILE A 89 -6.01 7.23 -3.79
N SER A 90 -5.21 7.71 -4.74
CA SER A 90 -5.27 9.09 -5.22
C SER A 90 -6.20 9.30 -6.41
N ASN A 91 -6.43 8.27 -7.20
CA ASN A 91 -7.26 8.32 -8.40
C ASN A 91 -7.83 6.95 -8.75
N LEU A 92 -8.75 6.93 -9.68
CA LEU A 92 -9.16 5.72 -10.38
C LEU A 92 -8.21 5.50 -11.57
N ALA A 93 -7.66 4.30 -11.69
CA ALA A 93 -6.67 3.98 -12.72
C ALA A 93 -7.19 4.22 -14.16
N CYS A 94 -6.26 4.27 -15.13
CA CYS A 94 -6.58 4.46 -16.53
C CYS A 94 -7.62 3.45 -17.04
N GLY A 95 -8.59 3.95 -17.81
CA GLY A 95 -9.69 3.14 -18.34
C GLY A 95 -10.84 2.88 -17.33
N ILE A 96 -10.66 3.29 -16.05
CA ILE A 96 -11.72 3.37 -15.04
C ILE A 96 -12.09 4.84 -14.84
N SER A 97 -11.09 5.73 -14.74
CA SER A 97 -11.30 7.16 -14.73
C SER A 97 -11.90 7.63 -16.05
N ALA A 98 -12.88 8.55 -15.98
CA ALA A 98 -13.46 9.19 -17.14
C ALA A 98 -12.58 10.33 -17.69
N VAL A 99 -11.57 10.76 -16.93
CA VAL A 99 -10.65 11.85 -17.27
C VAL A 99 -9.21 11.34 -17.31
N PRO A 100 -8.35 11.95 -18.13
CA PRO A 100 -6.92 11.64 -18.12
C PRO A 100 -6.32 11.87 -16.74
N LEU A 101 -5.40 10.99 -16.33
CA LEU A 101 -4.68 11.11 -15.06
C LEU A 101 -3.54 12.11 -15.19
N CYS A 102 -3.29 12.86 -14.13
CA CYS A 102 -2.14 13.75 -14.01
C CYS A 102 -1.50 13.66 -12.60
N HIS A 103 -0.26 14.08 -12.50
CA HIS A 103 0.47 14.01 -11.22
C HIS A 103 -0.07 15.02 -10.20
N GLU A 104 -0.58 16.13 -10.67
CA GLU A 104 -1.16 17.19 -9.85
C GLU A 104 -2.36 16.68 -9.04
N GLU A 105 -3.25 15.88 -9.64
CA GLU A 105 -4.38 15.23 -8.94
C GLU A 105 -3.90 14.32 -7.81
N VAL A 106 -2.80 13.61 -8.03
CA VAL A 106 -2.19 12.76 -6.99
C VAL A 106 -1.74 13.61 -5.81
N GLN A 107 -1.06 14.73 -6.07
CA GLN A 107 -0.57 15.63 -5.02
C GLN A 107 -1.71 16.28 -4.25
N GLU A 108 -2.72 16.80 -4.95
CA GLU A 108 -3.91 17.41 -4.32
C GLU A 108 -4.66 16.43 -3.41
N THR A 109 -4.80 15.19 -3.87
CA THR A 109 -5.43 14.14 -3.05
C THR A 109 -4.56 13.77 -1.85
N ALA A 110 -3.25 13.68 -2.02
CA ALA A 110 -2.32 13.41 -0.93
C ALA A 110 -2.41 14.50 0.15
N ASP A 111 -2.40 15.77 -0.23
CA ASP A 111 -2.50 16.90 0.69
C ASP A 111 -3.84 16.91 1.45
N ARG A 112 -4.94 16.64 0.75
CA ARG A 112 -6.28 16.53 1.35
C ARG A 112 -6.38 15.39 2.36
N VAL A 113 -5.74 14.26 2.10
CA VAL A 113 -5.80 13.06 2.94
C VAL A 113 -4.75 13.08 4.06
N ALA A 114 -3.67 13.83 3.91
CA ALA A 114 -2.53 13.85 4.84
C ALA A 114 -2.92 13.99 6.33
N PRO A 115 -3.88 14.84 6.75
CA PRO A 115 -4.26 14.93 8.16
C PRO A 115 -4.85 13.62 8.70
N LYS A 116 -5.74 12.98 7.94
CA LYS A 116 -6.34 11.68 8.31
C LYS A 116 -5.29 10.57 8.32
N PHE A 117 -4.42 10.54 7.32
CA PHE A 117 -3.34 9.57 7.23
C PHE A 117 -2.38 9.67 8.43
N LYS A 118 -1.95 10.89 8.78
CA LYS A 118 -1.10 11.15 9.95
C LYS A 118 -1.78 10.72 11.25
N ALA A 119 -3.06 11.02 11.43
CA ALA A 119 -3.83 10.62 12.60
C ALA A 119 -3.90 9.08 12.71
N LEU A 120 -4.19 8.38 11.61
CA LEU A 120 -4.28 6.92 11.55
C LEU A 120 -2.95 6.27 11.94
N VAL A 121 -1.85 6.70 11.31
CA VAL A 121 -0.50 6.17 11.60
C VAL A 121 -0.13 6.43 13.07
N THR A 122 -0.35 7.64 13.56
CA THR A 122 -0.03 8.02 14.94
C THR A 122 -0.82 7.16 15.95
N GLU A 123 -2.12 6.97 15.72
CA GLU A 123 -2.97 6.17 16.61
C GLU A 123 -2.60 4.68 16.55
N THR A 124 -2.21 4.20 15.38
CA THR A 124 -1.71 2.82 15.22
C THR A 124 -0.43 2.62 16.02
N ILE A 125 0.57 3.51 15.86
CA ILE A 125 1.85 3.44 16.59
C ILE A 125 1.62 3.45 18.10
N LYS A 126 0.76 4.33 18.61
CA LYS A 126 0.41 4.39 20.05
C LYS A 126 -0.22 3.10 20.58
N SER A 127 -0.74 2.26 19.70
CA SER A 127 -1.38 0.99 20.05
C SER A 127 -0.43 -0.20 20.02
N ILE A 128 0.79 -0.04 19.48
CA ILE A 128 1.80 -1.09 19.45
C ILE A 128 2.39 -1.25 20.86
N GLY A 129 2.38 -2.48 21.38
CA GLY A 129 2.95 -2.80 22.70
C GLY A 129 2.05 -2.49 23.92
N LYS A 130 0.75 -2.24 23.66
CA LYS A 130 -0.26 -2.13 24.72
C LYS A 130 -1.03 -3.42 24.91
#